data_e53d3744bfe1a2daeb1ee5a1a3a32919
#
_entry.id   e53d3744bfe1a2daeb1ee5a1a3a32919
#
_cell.length_a   1.000
_cell.length_b   1.000
_cell.length_c   1.000
_cell.angle_alpha   90.00
_cell.angle_beta   90.00
_cell.angle_gamma   90.00
#
_symmetry.space_group_name_H-M   'P 1'
#
loop_
_entity.id
_entity.type
_entity.pdbx_description
1 polymer ?
#
loop_
_entity_poly.entity_id
_entity_poly.type
_entity_poly.pdbx_seq_one_letter_code
_entity_poly.pdbx_strand_id
1 'polypeptide(L)'
;MKLYKIKKSNIDNRGLYASQDIKDGTKIIEYKGKIITKKKVEEDPKFDNDKAIYLFNLNKRYDLDGDFKHNTARLINHSCNPNCEVEINNNQIWISAIKNIRKNTELSYNYGYSYDEDYV
;
A
#
# COMPACT_ATOMS: atom_id res chain seq x y z
N MET A 1 5.23 19.62 1.82
CA MET A 1 4.85 19.23 3.20
C MET A 1 4.30 17.81 3.19
N LYS A 2 4.77 16.97 4.10
CA LYS A 2 4.28 15.61 4.19
C LYS A 2 2.91 15.56 4.86
N LEU A 3 2.01 14.79 4.27
CA LEU A 3 0.66 14.58 4.81
C LEU A 3 0.59 13.44 5.82
N TYR A 4 1.72 12.77 6.06
CA TYR A 4 1.77 11.57 6.89
C TYR A 4 2.95 11.62 7.86
N LYS A 5 2.85 10.79 8.90
CA LYS A 5 3.94 10.55 9.86
C LYS A 5 3.93 9.08 10.26
N ILE A 6 5.10 8.57 10.64
CA ILE A 6 5.25 7.18 11.07
C ILE A 6 5.08 7.11 12.58
N LYS A 7 4.23 6.18 13.03
CA LYS A 7 4.02 5.94 14.46
C LYS A 7 3.77 4.45 14.71
N LYS A 8 3.88 4.05 15.98
CA LYS A 8 3.47 2.72 16.40
C LYS A 8 1.98 2.55 16.10
N SER A 9 1.63 1.44 15.43
CA SER A 9 0.27 1.20 14.98
C SER A 9 -0.50 0.33 15.97
N ASN A 10 -1.81 0.57 16.06
CA ASN A 10 -2.72 -0.32 16.76
C ASN A 10 -3.11 -1.54 15.92
N ILE A 11 -2.83 -1.51 14.63
CA ILE A 11 -3.13 -2.61 13.71
C ILE A 11 -1.97 -3.59 13.69
N ASP A 12 -0.78 -3.10 13.34
CA ASP A 12 0.41 -3.93 13.22
C ASP A 12 1.65 -3.05 13.31
N ASN A 13 2.55 -3.38 14.24
CA ASN A 13 3.88 -2.80 14.37
C ASN A 13 3.91 -1.27 14.24
N ARG A 14 4.33 -0.77 13.06
CA ARG A 14 4.33 0.66 12.72
C ARG A 14 3.33 0.91 11.60
N GLY A 15 2.84 2.13 11.53
CA GLY A 15 1.93 2.53 10.47
C GLY A 15 2.12 3.99 10.10
N LEU A 16 1.41 4.43 9.09
CA LEU A 16 1.37 5.83 8.70
C LEU A 16 0.10 6.47 9.24
N TYR A 17 0.25 7.67 9.77
CA TYR A 17 -0.85 8.45 10.35
C TYR A 17 -0.93 9.79 9.63
N ALA A 18 -2.13 10.34 9.50
CA ALA A 18 -2.30 11.67 8.95
C ALA A 18 -1.62 12.69 9.85
N SER A 19 -0.73 13.51 9.26
CA SER A 19 -0.05 14.58 10.02
C SER A 19 -0.87 15.84 10.08
N GLN A 20 -1.96 15.91 9.32
CA GLN A 20 -2.92 17.01 9.28
C GLN A 20 -4.22 16.48 8.70
N ASP A 21 -5.27 17.29 8.72
CA ASP A 21 -6.53 16.90 8.09
C ASP A 21 -6.31 16.73 6.58
N ILE A 22 -6.86 15.66 6.02
CA ILE A 22 -6.72 15.34 4.60
C ILE A 22 -8.11 15.25 3.99
N LYS A 23 -8.30 15.93 2.86
CA LYS A 23 -9.58 15.91 2.15
C LYS A 23 -9.72 14.68 1.29
N ASP A 24 -10.96 14.19 1.15
CA ASP A 24 -11.31 13.14 0.22
C ASP A 24 -10.72 13.44 -1.18
N GLY A 25 -10.13 12.42 -1.81
CA GLY A 25 -9.54 12.54 -3.14
C GLY A 25 -8.10 13.00 -3.18
N THR A 26 -7.51 13.33 -2.03
CA THR A 26 -6.13 13.81 -1.99
C THR A 26 -5.15 12.66 -2.17
N LYS A 27 -4.19 12.83 -3.08
CA LYS A 27 -3.04 11.92 -3.19
C LYS A 27 -2.11 12.17 -2.01
N ILE A 28 -1.86 11.11 -1.23
CA ILE A 28 -1.11 11.25 0.02
C ILE A 28 0.36 10.88 -0.15
N ILE A 29 0.62 9.73 -0.74
CA ILE A 29 1.97 9.20 -0.87
C ILE A 29 2.05 8.25 -2.06
N GLU A 30 3.20 8.25 -2.73
CA GLU A 30 3.48 7.29 -3.79
C GLU A 30 4.02 6.00 -3.19
N TYR A 31 3.50 4.86 -3.66
CA TYR A 31 4.02 3.53 -3.32
C TYR A 31 5.14 3.23 -4.31
N LYS A 32 6.37 3.38 -3.85
CA LYS A 32 7.56 3.30 -4.72
C LYS A 32 8.16 1.91 -4.71
N GLY A 33 8.76 1.53 -5.82
CA GLY A 33 9.40 0.24 -5.90
C GLY A 33 10.06 -0.02 -7.23
N LYS A 34 10.35 -1.29 -7.48
CA LYS A 34 11.01 -1.74 -8.69
C LYS A 34 10.01 -2.49 -9.56
N ILE A 35 9.94 -2.12 -10.82
CA ILE A 35 9.10 -2.82 -11.79
C ILE A 35 9.82 -4.10 -12.22
N ILE A 36 9.14 -5.23 -12.06
CA ILE A 36 9.67 -6.54 -12.42
C ILE A 36 8.65 -7.31 -13.24
N THR A 37 9.11 -8.27 -14.02
CA THR A 37 8.21 -9.11 -14.82
C THR A 37 7.50 -10.13 -13.93
N LYS A 38 6.30 -10.52 -14.32
CA LYS A 38 5.57 -11.58 -13.62
C LYS A 38 6.32 -12.92 -13.68
N LYS A 39 7.04 -13.14 -14.77
CA LYS A 39 7.88 -14.32 -14.91
C LYS A 39 8.96 -14.36 -13.82
N LYS A 40 9.62 -13.22 -13.57
CA LYS A 40 10.63 -13.15 -12.52
C LYS A 40 10.02 -13.38 -11.13
N VAL A 41 8.83 -12.89 -10.88
CA VAL A 41 8.13 -13.12 -9.61
C VAL A 41 7.92 -14.63 -9.41
N GLU A 42 7.51 -15.34 -10.44
CA GLU A 42 7.28 -16.77 -10.36
C GLU A 42 8.57 -17.56 -10.11
N GLU A 43 9.69 -17.09 -10.63
CA GLU A 43 10.98 -17.79 -10.55
C GLU A 43 11.79 -17.45 -9.30
N ASP A 44 11.51 -16.33 -8.66
CA ASP A 44 12.32 -15.83 -7.55
C ASP A 44 11.73 -16.28 -6.21
N PRO A 45 12.48 -17.10 -5.43
CA PRO A 45 11.99 -17.57 -4.12
C PRO A 45 11.65 -16.46 -3.13
N LYS A 46 12.17 -15.25 -3.34
CA LYS A 46 11.85 -14.10 -2.50
C LYS A 46 10.36 -13.90 -2.35
N PHE A 47 9.57 -14.25 -3.38
CA PHE A 47 8.13 -13.99 -3.40
C PHE A 47 7.28 -15.19 -3.00
N ASP A 48 7.89 -16.25 -2.47
CA ASP A 48 7.18 -17.47 -2.11
C ASP A 48 6.48 -17.40 -0.76
N ASN A 49 6.63 -16.29 -0.04
CA ASN A 49 6.10 -16.14 1.31
C ASN A 49 5.61 -14.70 1.57
N ASP A 50 5.76 -14.22 2.81
CA ASP A 50 5.24 -12.94 3.25
C ASP A 50 5.70 -11.73 2.42
N LYS A 51 6.79 -11.85 1.69
CA LYS A 51 7.31 -10.73 0.87
C LYS A 51 6.39 -10.39 -0.30
N ALA A 52 5.53 -11.31 -0.69
CA ALA A 52 4.58 -11.07 -1.77
C ALA A 52 3.55 -9.98 -1.43
N ILE A 53 3.37 -9.64 -0.16
CA ILE A 53 2.41 -8.61 0.23
C ILE A 53 2.82 -7.22 -0.27
N TYR A 54 4.08 -7.04 -0.63
CA TYR A 54 4.56 -5.76 -1.16
C TYR A 54 4.51 -5.68 -2.69
N LEU A 55 4.01 -6.72 -3.33
CA LEU A 55 3.84 -6.75 -4.78
C LEU A 55 2.50 -6.13 -5.18
N PHE A 56 2.55 -5.26 -6.19
CA PHE A 56 1.35 -4.74 -6.82
C PHE A 56 1.31 -5.16 -8.28
N ASN A 57 0.15 -5.60 -8.73
CA ASN A 57 -0.10 -5.90 -10.14
C ASN A 57 -0.23 -4.60 -10.91
N LEU A 58 0.70 -4.33 -11.82
CA LEU A 58 0.64 -3.15 -12.69
C LEU A 58 -0.17 -3.43 -13.95
N ASN A 59 0.07 -4.59 -14.57
CA ASN A 59 -0.61 -4.99 -15.80
C ASN A 59 -0.36 -6.49 -16.04
N LYS A 60 -0.68 -6.97 -17.24
CA LYS A 60 -0.55 -8.39 -17.56
C LYS A 60 0.89 -8.90 -17.53
N ARG A 61 1.87 -8.02 -17.67
CA ARG A 61 3.29 -8.39 -17.82
C ARG A 61 4.14 -8.04 -16.61
N TYR A 62 3.79 -6.98 -15.87
CA TYR A 62 4.65 -6.41 -14.84
C TYR A 62 3.96 -6.29 -13.50
N ASP A 63 4.76 -6.48 -12.45
CA ASP A 63 4.40 -6.14 -11.07
C ASP A 63 5.36 -5.07 -10.58
N LEU A 64 4.98 -4.39 -9.49
CA LEU A 64 5.86 -3.48 -8.78
C LEU A 64 6.18 -4.10 -7.42
N ASP A 65 7.48 -4.28 -7.16
CA ASP A 65 7.98 -4.78 -5.87
C ASP A 65 8.29 -3.59 -4.98
N GLY A 66 7.52 -3.42 -3.91
CA GLY A 66 7.67 -2.32 -2.97
C GLY A 66 8.43 -2.66 -1.70
N ASP A 67 9.11 -3.80 -1.64
CA ASP A 67 9.85 -4.24 -0.45
C ASP A 67 11.21 -3.56 -0.35
N PHE A 68 11.21 -2.25 -0.15
CA PHE A 68 12.41 -1.43 0.00
C PHE A 68 12.20 -0.40 1.09
N LYS A 69 13.28 -0.08 1.83
CA LYS A 69 13.21 0.89 2.93
C LYS A 69 12.78 2.28 2.48
N HIS A 70 13.14 2.68 1.28
CA HIS A 70 12.77 3.99 0.74
C HIS A 70 11.28 4.09 0.39
N ASN A 71 10.57 2.97 0.35
CA ASN A 71 9.15 2.97 0.09
C ASN A 71 8.38 3.08 1.41
N THR A 72 8.24 4.30 1.90
CA THR A 72 7.55 4.55 3.17
C THR A 72 6.10 4.07 3.13
N ALA A 73 5.46 4.13 1.97
CA ALA A 73 4.07 3.70 1.81
C ALA A 73 3.86 2.21 2.15
N ARG A 74 4.91 1.38 2.12
CA ARG A 74 4.79 -0.04 2.49
C ARG A 74 4.40 -0.24 3.95
N LEU A 75 4.53 0.80 4.78
CA LEU A 75 4.16 0.75 6.19
C LEU A 75 2.66 0.95 6.43
N ILE A 76 1.89 1.32 5.41
CA ILE A 76 0.45 1.48 5.55
C ILE A 76 -0.17 0.11 5.78
N ASN A 77 -0.95 -0.01 6.84
CA ASN A 77 -1.54 -1.28 7.24
C ASN A 77 -2.86 -1.55 6.51
N HIS A 78 -3.23 -2.83 6.45
CA HIS A 78 -4.47 -3.27 5.84
C HIS A 78 -5.66 -2.95 6.73
N SER A 79 -6.79 -2.59 6.08
CA SER A 79 -8.10 -2.54 6.73
C SER A 79 -9.16 -2.94 5.71
N CYS A 80 -10.15 -3.69 6.16
CA CYS A 80 -11.32 -4.00 5.34
C CYS A 80 -12.32 -2.84 5.32
N ASN A 81 -12.11 -1.84 6.18
CA ASN A 81 -12.88 -0.59 6.20
C ASN A 81 -11.91 0.59 6.10
N PRO A 82 -11.27 0.76 4.94
CA PRO A 82 -10.15 1.68 4.80
C PRO A 82 -10.56 3.13 4.61
N ASN A 83 -9.59 4.03 4.82
CA ASN A 83 -9.77 5.45 4.50
C ASN A 83 -8.97 5.88 3.27
N CYS A 84 -8.23 4.97 2.67
CA CYS A 84 -7.45 5.22 1.46
C CYS A 84 -7.69 4.14 0.42
N GLU A 85 -7.29 4.43 -0.82
CA GLU A 85 -7.30 3.47 -1.91
C GLU A 85 -6.03 3.58 -2.73
N VAL A 86 -5.77 2.55 -3.51
CA VAL A 86 -4.63 2.49 -4.42
C VAL A 86 -5.09 2.95 -5.81
N GLU A 87 -4.36 3.89 -6.40
CA GLU A 87 -4.57 4.32 -7.78
C GLU A 87 -3.33 4.01 -8.58
N ILE A 88 -3.50 3.34 -9.73
CA ILE A 88 -2.39 3.02 -10.62
C ILE A 88 -2.54 3.87 -11.87
N ASN A 89 -1.49 4.64 -12.18
CA ASN A 89 -1.49 5.54 -13.32
C ASN A 89 -0.07 5.63 -13.88
N ASN A 90 0.09 5.32 -15.17
CA ASN A 90 1.40 5.36 -15.85
C ASN A 90 2.49 4.59 -15.10
N ASN A 91 2.15 3.41 -14.59
CA ASN A 91 3.06 2.54 -13.82
C ASN A 91 3.50 3.15 -12.48
N GLN A 92 2.82 4.19 -12.03
CA GLN A 92 2.99 4.73 -10.68
C GLN A 92 1.81 4.30 -9.84
N ILE A 93 2.08 4.02 -8.57
CA ILE A 93 1.05 3.63 -7.62
C ILE A 93 0.94 4.71 -6.56
N TRP A 94 -0.25 5.29 -6.42
CA TRP A 94 -0.51 6.34 -5.45
C TRP A 94 -1.54 5.87 -4.44
N ILE A 95 -1.33 6.26 -3.19
CA ILE A 95 -2.30 6.03 -2.12
C ILE A 95 -3.04 7.33 -1.91
N SER A 96 -4.36 7.29 -2.08
CA SER A 96 -5.23 8.48 -2.04
C SER A 96 -6.33 8.31 -1.02
N ALA A 97 -6.76 9.42 -0.43
CA ALA A 97 -7.87 9.41 0.52
C ALA A 97 -9.20 9.15 -0.19
N ILE A 98 -10.04 8.29 0.37
CA ILE A 98 -11.39 8.03 -0.15
C ILE A 98 -12.48 8.64 0.73
N LYS A 99 -12.08 9.40 1.72
CA LYS A 99 -12.95 10.17 2.60
C LYS A 99 -12.11 11.25 3.26
N ASN A 100 -12.74 12.18 3.93
CA ASN A 100 -12.01 13.14 4.76
C ASN A 100 -11.37 12.42 5.93
N ILE A 101 -10.09 12.67 6.17
CA ILE A 101 -9.31 12.01 7.22
C ILE A 101 -8.83 13.08 8.19
N ARG A 102 -9.11 12.88 9.48
CA ARG A 102 -8.66 13.81 10.51
C ARG A 102 -7.21 13.57 10.88
N LYS A 103 -6.53 14.63 11.27
CA LYS A 103 -5.18 14.58 11.81
C LYS A 103 -5.07 13.48 12.87
N ASN A 104 -3.99 12.75 12.87
CA ASN A 104 -3.67 11.66 13.82
C ASN A 104 -4.46 10.37 13.60
N THR A 105 -5.24 10.27 12.52
CA THR A 105 -5.90 9.02 12.15
C THR A 105 -4.93 8.13 11.40
N GLU A 106 -4.92 6.84 11.70
CA GLU A 106 -4.09 5.90 10.96
C GLU A 106 -4.61 5.73 9.55
N LEU A 107 -3.71 5.81 8.56
CA LEU A 107 -4.00 5.57 7.16
C LEU A 107 -4.05 4.08 6.90
N SER A 108 -5.00 3.64 6.09
CA SER A 108 -5.16 2.22 5.76
C SER A 108 -5.76 2.08 4.37
N TYR A 109 -5.47 0.95 3.73
CA TYR A 109 -6.15 0.58 2.49
C TYR A 109 -6.38 -0.92 2.49
N ASN A 110 -7.30 -1.35 1.64
CA ASN A 110 -7.58 -2.77 1.51
C ASN A 110 -6.54 -3.40 0.59
N TYR A 111 -5.76 -4.35 1.11
CA TYR A 111 -4.70 -5.03 0.36
C TYR A 111 -5.25 -5.95 -0.74
N GLY A 112 -6.57 -6.08 -0.83
CA GLY A 112 -7.17 -6.97 -1.79
C GLY A 112 -7.33 -8.39 -1.27
N TYR A 113 -7.20 -8.61 0.03
CA TYR A 113 -7.48 -9.91 0.60
C TYR A 113 -8.96 -10.25 0.41
N SER A 114 -9.22 -11.44 -0.10
CA SER A 114 -10.56 -11.95 -0.28
C SER A 114 -10.87 -12.94 0.84
N TYR A 115 -12.07 -12.87 1.37
CA TYR A 115 -12.52 -13.80 2.40
C TYR A 115 -13.50 -14.82 1.81
N ASP A 116 -13.36 -15.10 0.51
CA ASP A 116 -14.12 -16.14 -0.16
C ASP A 116 -13.43 -17.49 0.03
N GLU A 117 -13.91 -18.49 -0.70
CA GLU A 117 -13.39 -19.86 -0.60
C GLU A 117 -11.92 -19.97 -0.96
N ASP A 118 -11.41 -19.10 -1.79
CA ASP A 118 -10.01 -19.16 -2.21
C ASP A 118 -9.05 -18.71 -1.12
N TYR A 119 -9.54 -17.94 -0.20
CA TYR A 119 -8.70 -17.35 0.83
C TYR A 119 -8.60 -18.23 2.07
N VAL A 120 -9.54 -19.03 2.31
CA VAL A 120 -9.67 -19.81 3.54
C VAL A 120 -8.57 -20.86 3.72
#